data_cfd13229d50a92b0e89ddf018cfe8ae9
#
_entry.id   cfd13229d50a92b0e89ddf018cfe8ae9
#
_cell.length_a   1.000
_cell.length_b   1.000
_cell.length_c   1.000
_cell.angle_alpha   90.00
_cell.angle_beta   90.00
_cell.angle_gamma   90.00
#
_symmetry.space_group_name_H-M   'P 1'
#
loop_
_entity.id
_entity.type
_entity.pdbx_description
1 polymer ?
#
loop_
_entity_poly.entity_id
_entity_poly.type
_entity_poly.pdbx_seq_one_letter_code
_entity_poly.pdbx_strand_id
1 'polypeptide(L)'
;MLTERYIVAFCQKDIKSISALLDEKFVLEDPVVKRIEGRSAALEAISIIFKSCEKLNFRAKKIYKDKDSTIIEFVLEIDGVSLEGVDIIDWKDGLMIELRAYLDIPKA
;
A
#
# COMPACT_ATOMS: atom_id res chain seq x y z
N MET A 1 11.84 9.87 4.63
CA MET A 1 12.04 8.60 3.89
C MET A 1 10.84 8.35 2.99
N LEU A 2 11.07 7.75 1.82
CA LEU A 2 10.00 7.53 0.85
C LEU A 2 8.91 6.57 1.34
N THR A 3 9.30 5.54 2.07
CA THR A 3 8.32 4.59 2.64
C THR A 3 7.36 5.28 3.59
N GLU A 4 7.85 6.20 4.40
CA GLU A 4 7.00 6.97 5.30
C GLU A 4 6.06 7.90 4.54
N ARG A 5 6.51 8.46 3.41
CA ARG A 5 5.65 9.27 2.55
C ARG A 5 4.48 8.45 2.02
N TYR A 6 4.76 7.21 1.61
CA TYR A 6 3.71 6.30 1.16
C TYR A 6 2.70 6.03 2.27
N ILE A 7 3.17 5.75 3.49
CA ILE A 7 2.30 5.48 4.64
C ILE A 7 1.38 6.68 4.91
N VAL A 8 1.93 7.88 4.95
CA VAL A 8 1.15 9.11 5.19
C VAL A 8 0.14 9.32 4.07
N ALA A 9 0.56 9.18 2.81
CA ALA A 9 -0.32 9.38 1.67
C ALA A 9 -1.48 8.38 1.66
N PHE A 10 -1.21 7.13 1.99
CA PHE A 10 -2.25 6.10 2.07
C PHE A 10 -3.22 6.41 3.21
N CYS A 11 -2.70 6.77 4.37
CA CYS A 11 -3.50 7.11 5.54
C CYS A 11 -4.44 8.29 5.26
N GLN A 12 -4.00 9.24 4.44
CA GLN A 12 -4.77 10.42 4.07
C GLN A 12 -5.64 10.23 2.84
N LYS A 13 -5.64 9.04 2.25
CA LYS A 13 -6.33 8.74 0.99
C LYS A 13 -5.87 9.67 -0.14
N ASP A 14 -4.59 10.02 -0.14
CA ASP A 14 -4.03 10.99 -1.08
C ASP A 14 -3.50 10.28 -2.33
N ILE A 15 -4.40 10.02 -3.27
CA ILE A 15 -4.08 9.32 -4.52
C ILE A 15 -3.00 10.03 -5.32
N LYS A 16 -3.02 11.36 -5.33
CA LYS A 16 -2.06 12.14 -6.10
C LYS A 16 -0.64 11.94 -5.58
N SER A 17 -0.47 11.98 -4.26
CA SER A 17 0.84 11.75 -3.64
C SER A 17 1.30 10.31 -3.83
N ILE A 18 0.38 9.35 -3.76
CA ILE A 18 0.72 7.95 -4.03
C ILE A 18 1.18 7.80 -5.48
N SER A 19 0.43 8.38 -6.43
CA SER A 19 0.77 8.31 -7.86
C SER A 19 2.20 8.79 -8.12
N ALA A 20 2.62 9.85 -7.44
CA ALA A 20 3.96 10.40 -7.60
C ALA A 20 5.07 9.47 -7.13
N LEU A 21 4.75 8.48 -6.31
CA LEU A 21 5.70 7.49 -5.80
C LEU A 21 5.78 6.23 -6.65
N LEU A 22 4.85 6.03 -7.59
CA LEU A 22 4.77 4.79 -8.36
C LEU A 22 5.46 4.91 -9.72
N ASP A 23 6.23 3.88 -10.06
CA ASP A 23 6.74 3.73 -11.42
C ASP A 23 5.59 3.48 -12.39
N GLU A 24 5.75 3.86 -13.64
CA GLU A 24 4.71 3.65 -14.67
C GLU A 24 4.33 2.17 -14.80
N LYS A 25 5.29 1.29 -14.62
CA LYS A 25 5.09 -0.17 -14.71
C LYS A 25 4.86 -0.82 -13.35
N PHE A 26 4.48 -0.04 -12.35
CA PHE A 26 4.25 -0.52 -11.00
C PHE A 26 3.31 -1.72 -10.99
N VAL A 27 3.61 -2.69 -10.11
CA VAL A 27 2.78 -3.87 -9.92
C VAL A 27 2.27 -3.90 -8.48
N LEU A 28 0.98 -4.12 -8.34
CA LEU A 28 0.33 -4.30 -7.04
C LEU A 28 -0.15 -5.74 -6.91
N GLU A 29 0.16 -6.37 -5.79
CA GLU A 29 -0.33 -7.70 -5.48
C GLU A 29 -0.88 -7.73 -4.07
N ASP A 30 -2.13 -8.19 -3.90
CA ASP A 30 -2.73 -8.35 -2.58
C ASP A 30 -3.72 -9.51 -2.57
N PRO A 31 -4.22 -9.93 -1.37
CA PRO A 31 -5.08 -11.11 -1.28
C PRO A 31 -6.43 -10.98 -2.00
N VAL A 32 -6.92 -9.76 -2.18
CA VAL A 32 -8.26 -9.50 -2.76
C VAL A 32 -8.17 -9.31 -4.26
N VAL A 33 -7.36 -8.33 -4.70
CA VAL A 33 -7.28 -7.97 -6.12
C VAL A 33 -6.29 -8.84 -6.89
N LYS A 34 -5.51 -9.66 -6.19
CA LYS A 34 -4.47 -10.51 -6.76
C LYS A 34 -3.36 -9.65 -7.38
N ARG A 35 -3.02 -9.87 -8.63
CA ARG A 35 -1.92 -9.14 -9.26
C ARG A 35 -2.44 -8.16 -10.30
N ILE A 36 -2.08 -6.90 -10.13
CA ILE A 36 -2.47 -5.82 -11.04
C ILE A 36 -1.21 -5.19 -11.58
N GLU A 37 -1.07 -5.11 -12.90
CA GLU A 37 0.09 -4.54 -13.56
C GLU A 37 -0.21 -3.16 -14.11
N GLY A 38 0.70 -2.21 -13.90
CA GLY A 38 0.60 -0.85 -14.38
C GLY A 38 0.09 0.14 -13.33
N ARG A 39 0.68 1.33 -13.35
CA ARG A 39 0.34 2.39 -12.38
C ARG A 39 -1.13 2.78 -12.43
N SER A 40 -1.68 2.98 -13.61
CA SER A 40 -3.07 3.43 -13.76
C SER A 40 -4.05 2.41 -13.17
N ALA A 41 -3.87 1.13 -13.48
CA ALA A 41 -4.73 0.07 -12.95
C ALA A 41 -4.58 -0.07 -11.44
N ALA A 42 -3.35 0.05 -10.93
CA ALA A 42 -3.10 -0.02 -9.49
C ALA A 42 -3.76 1.15 -8.76
N LEU A 43 -3.66 2.36 -9.30
CA LEU A 43 -4.30 3.55 -8.70
C LEU A 43 -5.82 3.43 -8.69
N GLU A 44 -6.39 2.84 -9.73
CA GLU A 44 -7.83 2.59 -9.78
C GLU A 44 -8.26 1.65 -8.66
N ALA A 45 -7.52 0.56 -8.46
CA ALA A 45 -7.79 -0.39 -7.37
C ALA A 45 -7.68 0.27 -6.00
N ILE A 46 -6.65 1.08 -5.79
CA ILE A 46 -6.44 1.81 -4.53
C ILE A 46 -7.58 2.81 -4.31
N SER A 47 -8.00 3.51 -5.38
CA SER A 47 -9.10 4.46 -5.28
C SER A 47 -10.41 3.79 -4.87
N ILE A 48 -10.66 2.58 -5.35
CA ILE A 48 -11.84 1.81 -4.96
C ILE A 48 -11.79 1.51 -3.46
N ILE A 49 -10.63 1.12 -2.94
CA ILE A 49 -10.47 0.89 -1.49
C ILE A 49 -10.79 2.17 -0.72
N PHE A 50 -10.25 3.32 -1.15
CA PHE A 50 -10.46 4.58 -0.47
C PHE A 50 -11.93 5.02 -0.47
N LYS A 51 -12.65 4.73 -1.55
CA LYS A 51 -14.08 5.07 -1.66
C LYS A 51 -14.97 4.10 -0.89
N SER A 52 -14.47 2.90 -0.59
CA SER A 52 -15.26 1.86 0.08
C SER A 52 -15.36 2.06 1.59
N CYS A 53 -14.60 2.99 2.15
CA CYS A 53 -14.59 3.23 3.60
C CYS A 53 -14.62 4.72 3.91
N GLU A 54 -15.16 5.07 5.07
CA GLU A 54 -15.16 6.44 5.56
C GLU A 54 -13.90 6.74 6.33
N LYS A 55 -13.56 5.86 7.28
CA LYS A 55 -12.40 6.04 8.16
C LYS A 55 -11.33 5.01 7.82
N LEU A 56 -10.15 5.50 7.53
CA LEU A 56 -9.00 4.67 7.25
C LEU A 56 -7.81 5.18 8.05
N ASN A 57 -7.17 4.28 8.79
CA ASN A 57 -5.94 4.59 9.48
C ASN A 57 -4.92 3.50 9.15
N PHE A 58 -3.79 3.89 8.62
CA PHE A 58 -2.72 2.99 8.22
C PHE A 58 -1.46 3.40 8.97
N ARG A 59 -0.99 2.54 9.88
CA ARG A 59 0.20 2.87 10.66
C ARG A 59 1.20 1.72 10.68
N ALA A 60 2.47 2.07 10.62
CA ALA A 60 3.54 1.09 10.71
C ALA A 60 3.79 0.72 12.17
N LYS A 61 3.88 -0.57 12.45
CA LYS A 61 4.41 -1.06 13.71
C LYS A 61 5.92 -1.02 13.66
N LYS A 62 6.48 -1.39 12.50
CA LYS A 62 7.92 -1.37 12.26
C LYS A 62 8.19 -1.37 10.76
N ILE A 63 9.24 -0.68 10.36
CA ILE A 63 9.71 -0.65 8.98
C ILE A 63 11.09 -1.30 8.94
N TYR A 64 11.25 -2.29 8.07
CA TYR A 64 12.52 -2.97 7.85
C TYR A 64 13.04 -2.60 6.47
N LYS A 65 14.34 -2.60 6.31
CA LYS A 65 14.98 -2.32 5.03
C LYS A 65 15.96 -3.42 4.69
N ASP A 66 15.89 -3.93 3.47
CA ASP A 66 16.85 -4.87 2.92
C ASP A 66 17.17 -4.47 1.49
N LYS A 67 18.39 -3.94 1.27
CA LYS A 67 18.84 -3.44 -0.05
C LYS A 67 17.86 -2.40 -0.59
N ASP A 68 17.25 -2.67 -1.74
CA ASP A 68 16.30 -1.74 -2.38
C ASP A 68 14.84 -2.07 -2.04
N SER A 69 14.64 -2.88 -1.01
CA SER A 69 13.29 -3.25 -0.56
C SER A 69 13.03 -2.74 0.84
N THR A 70 11.80 -2.31 1.10
CA THR A 70 11.35 -1.99 2.45
C THR A 70 10.16 -2.85 2.80
N ILE A 71 10.05 -3.19 4.07
CA ILE A 71 8.99 -4.05 4.60
C ILE A 71 8.29 -3.27 5.69
N ILE A 72 6.98 -3.11 5.55
CA ILE A 72 6.16 -2.41 6.55
C ILE A 72 5.32 -3.45 7.28
N GLU A 73 5.58 -3.63 8.56
CA GLU A 73 4.68 -4.38 9.43
C GLU A 73 3.67 -3.37 9.95
N PHE A 74 2.38 -3.55 9.62
CA PHE A 74 1.39 -2.50 9.82
C PHE A 74 0.11 -2.97 10.49
N VAL A 75 -0.64 -1.98 10.98
CA VAL A 75 -2.04 -2.13 11.37
C VAL A 75 -2.85 -1.22 10.46
N LEU A 76 -3.86 -1.79 9.82
CA LEU A 76 -4.80 -1.06 8.96
C LEU A 76 -6.17 -1.10 9.62
N GLU A 77 -6.69 0.07 9.95
CA GLU A 77 -8.03 0.19 10.53
C GLU A 77 -8.96 0.79 9.48
N ILE A 78 -10.03 0.07 9.18
CA ILE A 78 -11.03 0.50 8.19
C ILE A 78 -12.41 0.40 8.86
N ASP A 79 -13.04 1.59 9.06
CA ASP A 79 -14.39 1.68 9.63
C ASP A 79 -14.58 0.84 10.90
N GLY A 80 -13.57 0.90 11.79
CA GLY A 80 -13.61 0.22 13.07
C GLY A 80 -13.12 -1.23 13.05
N VAL A 81 -12.77 -1.76 11.88
CA VAL A 81 -12.20 -3.10 11.75
C VAL A 81 -10.68 -2.97 11.67
N SER A 82 -9.97 -3.71 12.53
CA SER A 82 -8.52 -3.67 12.58
C SER A 82 -7.94 -4.91 11.90
N LEU A 83 -7.06 -4.67 10.94
CA LEU A 83 -6.35 -5.72 10.21
C LEU A 83 -4.86 -5.55 10.42
N GLU A 84 -4.14 -6.66 10.49
CA GLU A 84 -2.69 -6.62 10.56
C GLU A 84 -2.10 -7.24 9.29
N GLY A 85 -0.94 -6.77 8.91
CA GLY A 85 -0.32 -7.29 7.71
C GLY A 85 1.09 -6.77 7.49
N VAL A 86 1.60 -7.13 6.32
CA VAL A 86 2.95 -6.76 5.89
C VAL A 86 2.88 -6.34 4.43
N ASP A 87 3.49 -5.19 4.13
CA ASP A 87 3.73 -4.76 2.75
C ASP A 87 5.21 -4.92 2.45
N ILE A 88 5.52 -5.54 1.32
CA ILE A 88 6.88 -5.60 0.81
C ILE A 88 6.94 -4.71 -0.42
N ILE A 89 7.77 -3.68 -0.37
CA ILE A 89 7.89 -2.69 -1.44
C ILE A 89 9.29 -2.77 -2.04
N ASP A 90 9.34 -2.96 -3.35
CA ASP A 90 10.59 -2.90 -4.10
C ASP A 90 10.70 -1.51 -4.74
N TRP A 91 11.87 -0.87 -4.57
CA TRP A 91 12.13 0.48 -5.03
C TRP A 91 13.21 0.49 -6.12
N LYS A 92 13.09 1.43 -7.06
CA LYS A 92 14.13 1.69 -8.04
C LYS A 92 14.08 3.17 -8.42
N ASP A 93 15.22 3.85 -8.35
CA ASP A 93 15.34 5.27 -8.71
C ASP A 93 14.32 6.16 -8.01
N GLY A 94 14.03 5.87 -6.74
CA GLY A 94 13.10 6.66 -5.94
C GLY A 94 11.63 6.38 -6.20
N LEU A 95 11.31 5.36 -7.00
CA LEU A 95 9.93 4.98 -7.30
C LEU A 95 9.65 3.55 -6.88
N MET A 96 8.41 3.30 -6.49
CA MET A 96 7.94 1.95 -6.18
C MET A 96 7.73 1.19 -7.49
N ILE A 97 8.38 0.04 -7.63
CA ILE A 97 8.20 -0.82 -8.80
C ILE A 97 7.27 -1.98 -8.54
N GLU A 98 7.15 -2.40 -7.28
CA GLU A 98 6.23 -3.46 -6.90
C GLU A 98 5.88 -3.36 -5.42
N LEU A 99 4.63 -3.63 -5.09
CA LEU A 99 4.17 -3.75 -3.71
C LEU A 99 3.39 -5.05 -3.59
N ARG A 100 3.83 -5.92 -2.67
CA ARG A 100 3.12 -7.15 -2.34
C ARG A 100 2.59 -7.04 -0.93
N ALA A 101 1.28 -7.09 -0.79
CA ALA A 101 0.60 -6.96 0.49
C ALA A 101 0.12 -8.33 1.00
N TYR A 102 0.36 -8.58 2.25
CA TYR A 102 -0.09 -9.79 2.95
C TYR A 102 -0.91 -9.34 4.14
N LEU A 103 -2.20 -9.58 4.07
CA LEU A 103 -3.17 -9.12 5.06
C LEU A 103 -3.91 -10.28 5.70
N ASP A 104 -4.11 -10.18 7.00
CA ASP A 104 -4.95 -11.13 7.73
C ASP A 104 -6.40 -10.69 7.60
N ILE A 105 -7.02 -11.06 6.48
CA ILE A 105 -8.40 -10.66 6.17
C ILE A 105 -9.36 -11.61 6.86
N PRO A 106 -10.33 -11.09 7.64
CA PRO A 106 -11.33 -11.94 8.29
C PRO A 106 -12.09 -12.75 7.25
N LYS A 107 -12.25 -14.03 7.50
CA LYS A 107 -13.06 -14.90 6.65
C LYS A 107 -14.53 -14.65 6.97
N ALA A 108 -15.34 -14.60 5.93
CA ALA A 108 -16.78 -14.40 6.07
C ALA A 108 -17.44 -15.59 6.76
#